data_c9011f87b89240da8a32b5c1904dc139
#
_entry.id   c9011f87b89240da8a32b5c1904dc139
#
_cell.length_a   1.000
_cell.length_b   1.000
_cell.length_c   1.000
_cell.angle_alpha   90.00
_cell.angle_beta   90.00
_cell.angle_gamma   90.00
#
_symmetry.space_group_name_H-M   'P 1'
#
loop_
_entity.id
_entity.type
_entity.pdbx_description
1 polymer ?
#
loop_
_entity_poly.entity_id
_entity_poly.type
_entity_poly.pdbx_seq_one_letter_code
_entity_poly.pdbx_strand_id
1 'polypeptide(L)'
;MRGTSRAPLVAIEGIDGTGKTTLQHALAREWRALGVRVLELREPSRGPTGQRARRMAGRDPWTAAMAFTDDRRHQRIRMESALRRGTVVLLDRSFYSTLAYQASALPAQRRRELERLQREATIVPDRVVLLTLPLSGSEARLRGRGNSREPTERREVLRRASQAYRRLAKRPGWIVLDARGAPEQLLSQLRRQLTPWVLRRSAQARGRA
;
A
#
# COMPACT_ATOMS: atom_id res chain seq x y z
N MET A 1 17.48 -18.41 -3.40
CA MET A 1 17.11 -17.01 -3.09
C MET A 1 17.79 -16.61 -1.79
N ARG A 2 18.78 -15.72 -1.85
CA ARG A 2 19.48 -15.22 -0.64
C ARG A 2 18.48 -14.43 0.18
N GLY A 3 18.17 -14.88 1.41
CA GLY A 3 17.26 -14.18 2.32
C GLY A 3 17.77 -12.77 2.58
N THR A 4 16.93 -11.77 2.29
CA THR A 4 17.25 -10.37 2.59
C THR A 4 17.46 -10.22 4.10
N SER A 5 18.60 -9.68 4.52
CA SER A 5 18.99 -9.47 5.92
C SER A 5 18.19 -8.35 6.62
N ARG A 6 17.13 -7.84 5.99
CA ARG A 6 16.31 -6.74 6.50
C ARG A 6 14.96 -7.23 7.05
N ALA A 7 14.35 -6.41 7.91
CA ALA A 7 12.98 -6.62 8.37
C ALA A 7 11.95 -6.56 7.23
N PRO A 8 10.75 -7.11 7.41
CA PRO A 8 9.70 -7.11 6.39
C PRO A 8 9.15 -5.73 6.04
N LEU A 9 8.83 -5.55 4.76
CA LEU A 9 8.00 -4.47 4.24
C LEU A 9 6.66 -5.05 3.78
N VAL A 10 5.57 -4.62 4.41
CA VAL A 10 4.20 -5.03 4.08
C VAL A 10 3.42 -3.82 3.60
N ALA A 11 2.68 -3.95 2.50
CA ALA A 11 1.79 -2.91 2.00
C ALA A 11 0.32 -3.34 2.10
N ILE A 12 -0.55 -2.41 2.45
CA ILE A 12 -2.01 -2.57 2.40
C ILE A 12 -2.53 -1.76 1.22
N GLU A 13 -3.19 -2.41 0.29
CA GLU A 13 -3.68 -1.86 -0.96
C GLU A 13 -5.20 -2.02 -1.10
N GLY A 14 -5.78 -1.29 -2.03
CA GLY A 14 -7.20 -1.32 -2.34
C GLY A 14 -7.70 0.05 -2.76
N ILE A 15 -8.89 0.10 -3.35
CA ILE A 15 -9.54 1.35 -3.72
C ILE A 15 -9.90 2.18 -2.48
N ASP A 16 -10.31 3.44 -2.69
CA ASP A 16 -10.70 4.30 -1.59
C ASP A 16 -11.94 3.73 -0.88
N GLY A 17 -12.08 3.99 0.42
CA GLY A 17 -13.19 3.47 1.22
C GLY A 17 -13.05 2.01 1.71
N THR A 18 -11.99 1.26 1.32
CA THR A 18 -11.83 -0.15 1.74
C THR A 18 -11.38 -0.37 3.19
N GLY A 19 -10.98 0.68 3.92
CA GLY A 19 -10.58 0.56 5.33
C GLY A 19 -9.09 0.31 5.56
N LYS A 20 -8.22 0.59 4.57
CA LYS A 20 -6.75 0.39 4.65
C LYS A 20 -6.11 0.97 5.90
N THR A 21 -6.37 2.24 6.19
CA THR A 21 -5.77 2.95 7.34
C THR A 21 -6.22 2.35 8.67
N THR A 22 -7.50 1.98 8.79
CA THR A 22 -8.03 1.32 9.97
C THR A 22 -7.34 -0.02 10.21
N LEU A 23 -7.21 -0.83 9.15
CA LEU A 23 -6.53 -2.12 9.22
C LEU A 23 -5.03 -1.97 9.51
N GLN A 24 -4.38 -0.96 8.93
CA GLN A 24 -2.97 -0.66 9.20
C GLN A 24 -2.75 -0.42 10.70
N HIS A 25 -3.52 0.47 11.31
CA HIS A 25 -3.39 0.78 12.73
C HIS A 25 -3.69 -0.42 13.62
N ALA A 26 -4.70 -1.23 13.28
CA ALA A 26 -5.03 -2.43 14.03
C ALA A 26 -3.91 -3.48 13.99
N LEU A 27 -3.34 -3.75 12.81
CA LEU A 27 -2.20 -4.65 12.64
C LEU A 27 -0.95 -4.14 13.35
N ALA A 28 -0.64 -2.85 13.22
CA ALA A 28 0.52 -2.26 13.87
C ALA A 28 0.44 -2.38 15.39
N ARG A 29 -0.72 -2.13 15.97
CA ARG A 29 -0.99 -2.31 17.41
C ARG A 29 -0.79 -3.76 17.83
N GLU A 30 -1.35 -4.71 17.09
CA GLU A 30 -1.22 -6.14 17.37
C GLU A 30 0.25 -6.59 17.32
N TRP A 31 0.98 -6.22 16.26
CA TRP A 31 2.38 -6.62 16.13
C TRP A 31 3.28 -5.99 17.20
N ARG A 32 3.00 -4.75 17.63
CA ARG A 32 3.69 -4.13 18.76
C ARG A 32 3.44 -4.87 20.07
N ALA A 33 2.21 -5.31 20.32
CA ALA A 33 1.87 -6.14 21.48
C ALA A 33 2.60 -7.49 21.48
N LEU A 34 2.98 -7.99 20.29
CA LEU A 34 3.80 -9.19 20.10
C LEU A 34 5.32 -8.89 20.10
N GLY A 35 5.75 -7.71 20.52
CA GLY A 35 7.16 -7.32 20.62
C GLY A 35 7.82 -6.94 19.28
N VAL A 36 7.06 -6.74 18.21
CA VAL A 36 7.60 -6.32 16.92
C VAL A 36 7.70 -4.80 16.85
N ARG A 37 8.87 -4.28 16.48
CA ARG A 37 9.01 -2.85 16.15
C ARG A 37 8.35 -2.56 14.82
N VAL A 38 7.39 -1.61 14.78
CA VAL A 38 6.61 -1.30 13.57
C VAL A 38 6.67 0.20 13.27
N LEU A 39 7.09 0.54 12.06
CA LEU A 39 6.97 1.86 11.47
C LEU A 39 5.77 1.88 10.51
N GLU A 40 4.76 2.67 10.84
CA GLU A 40 3.62 2.94 9.97
C GLU A 40 3.94 4.11 9.06
N LEU A 41 3.75 3.92 7.77
CA LEU A 41 3.85 4.96 6.75
C LEU A 41 2.61 4.91 5.85
N ARG A 42 2.38 6.00 5.13
CA ARG A 42 1.32 6.09 4.11
C ARG A 42 1.83 6.77 2.87
N GLU A 43 1.24 6.44 1.73
CA GLU A 43 1.47 7.12 0.46
C GLU A 43 0.15 7.73 -0.07
N PRO A 44 0.16 8.98 -0.52
CA PRO A 44 1.26 9.91 -0.37
C PRO A 44 1.47 10.35 1.09
N SER A 45 2.72 10.73 1.42
CA SER A 45 3.11 11.17 2.76
C SER A 45 2.35 12.43 3.21
N ARG A 46 2.46 12.76 4.50
CA ARG A 46 1.93 14.05 5.02
C ARG A 46 2.87 15.24 4.76
N GLY A 47 4.12 14.98 4.34
CA GLY A 47 5.11 15.99 4.06
C GLY A 47 4.84 16.80 2.78
N PRO A 48 5.71 17.77 2.46
CA PRO A 48 5.55 18.66 1.31
C PRO A 48 5.41 17.93 -0.02
N THR A 49 6.23 16.89 -0.25
CA THR A 49 6.19 16.07 -1.48
C THR A 49 4.87 15.31 -1.60
N GLY A 50 4.35 14.74 -0.50
CA GLY A 50 3.06 14.09 -0.48
C GLY A 50 1.88 15.05 -0.65
N GLN A 51 1.97 16.27 -0.14
CA GLN A 51 0.98 17.31 -0.40
C GLN A 51 0.98 17.71 -1.88
N ARG A 52 2.17 17.87 -2.49
CA ARG A 52 2.31 18.10 -3.93
C ARG A 52 1.69 16.94 -4.74
N ALA A 53 1.99 15.70 -4.38
CA ALA A 53 1.43 14.53 -5.06
C ALA A 53 -0.12 14.52 -5.02
N ARG A 54 -0.74 14.88 -3.89
CA ARG A 54 -2.20 15.03 -3.79
C ARG A 54 -2.75 16.11 -4.72
N ARG A 55 -2.10 17.28 -4.78
CA ARG A 55 -2.52 18.35 -5.71
C ARG A 55 -2.41 17.95 -7.19
N MET A 56 -1.45 17.07 -7.51
CA MET A 56 -1.24 16.57 -8.87
C MET A 56 -2.13 15.36 -9.24
N ALA A 57 -2.83 14.75 -8.28
CA ALA A 57 -3.61 13.53 -8.49
C ALA A 57 -4.70 13.66 -9.57
N GLY A 58 -5.24 14.88 -9.78
CA GLY A 58 -6.24 15.18 -10.82
C GLY A 58 -5.67 15.58 -12.19
N ARG A 59 -4.34 15.65 -12.35
CA ARG A 59 -3.67 15.94 -13.61
C ARG A 59 -3.63 14.72 -14.52
N ASP A 60 -2.98 14.84 -15.68
CA ASP A 60 -2.77 13.67 -16.54
C ASP A 60 -2.06 12.54 -15.77
N PRO A 61 -2.32 11.28 -16.16
CA PRO A 61 -1.86 10.12 -15.39
C PRO A 61 -0.34 10.05 -15.22
N TRP A 62 0.43 10.53 -16.19
CA TRP A 62 1.90 10.49 -16.12
C TRP A 62 2.44 11.51 -15.13
N THR A 63 1.99 12.76 -15.22
CA THR A 63 2.38 13.84 -14.29
C THR A 63 2.00 13.49 -12.86
N ALA A 64 0.79 12.97 -12.64
CA ALA A 64 0.36 12.49 -11.34
C ALA A 64 1.29 11.37 -10.82
N ALA A 65 1.61 10.38 -11.66
CA ALA A 65 2.50 9.28 -11.30
C ALA A 65 3.90 9.77 -10.91
N MET A 66 4.46 10.76 -11.62
CA MET A 66 5.78 11.31 -11.30
C MET A 66 5.78 12.03 -9.95
N ALA A 67 4.73 12.76 -9.62
CA ALA A 67 4.61 13.42 -8.31
C ALA A 67 4.54 12.39 -7.15
N PHE A 68 3.82 11.28 -7.33
CA PHE A 68 3.84 10.17 -6.36
C PHE A 68 5.20 9.48 -6.29
N THR A 69 5.92 9.37 -7.41
CA THR A 69 7.26 8.79 -7.45
C THR A 69 8.25 9.63 -6.64
N ASP A 70 8.17 10.95 -6.76
CA ASP A 70 9.00 11.89 -6.01
C ASP A 70 8.78 11.76 -4.50
N ASP A 71 7.53 11.75 -4.03
CA ASP A 71 7.19 11.53 -2.62
C ASP A 71 7.74 10.18 -2.11
N ARG A 72 7.68 9.14 -2.94
CA ARG A 72 8.15 7.80 -2.61
C ARG A 72 9.66 7.73 -2.46
N ARG A 73 10.41 8.44 -3.32
CA ARG A 73 11.87 8.55 -3.19
C ARG A 73 12.28 9.20 -1.87
N HIS A 74 11.57 10.24 -1.45
CA HIS A 74 11.81 10.88 -0.14
C HIS A 74 11.54 9.93 1.03
N GLN A 75 10.45 9.14 0.96
CA GLN A 75 10.14 8.18 2.02
C GLN A 75 11.09 6.97 2.04
N ARG A 76 11.72 6.63 0.92
CA ARG A 76 12.60 5.47 0.77
C ARG A 76 13.74 5.48 1.79
N ILE A 77 14.41 6.61 2.03
CA ILE A 77 15.52 6.73 2.99
C ILE A 77 15.06 6.31 4.39
N ARG A 78 13.89 6.78 4.81
CA ARG A 78 13.30 6.44 6.12
C ARG A 78 12.93 4.95 6.19
N MET A 79 12.37 4.39 5.12
CA MET A 79 12.04 2.97 5.04
C MET A 79 13.29 2.10 5.12
N GLU A 80 14.32 2.39 4.32
CA GLU A 80 15.57 1.64 4.32
C GLU A 80 16.24 1.63 5.69
N SER A 81 16.30 2.79 6.33
CA SER A 81 16.87 2.92 7.68
C SER A 81 16.09 2.07 8.69
N ALA A 82 14.77 2.11 8.68
CA ALA A 82 13.93 1.31 9.57
C ALA A 82 14.11 -0.20 9.34
N LEU A 83 14.06 -0.64 8.07
CA LEU A 83 14.21 -2.05 7.70
C LEU A 83 15.57 -2.62 8.10
N ARG A 84 16.66 -1.86 7.90
CA ARG A 84 18.02 -2.26 8.35
C ARG A 84 18.12 -2.42 9.85
N ARG A 85 17.43 -1.57 10.65
CA ARG A 85 17.37 -1.68 12.12
C ARG A 85 16.41 -2.73 12.64
N GLY A 86 15.92 -3.63 11.78
CA GLY A 86 15.01 -4.71 12.18
C GLY A 86 13.59 -4.21 12.52
N THR A 87 13.19 -3.01 12.05
CA THR A 87 11.85 -2.46 12.21
C THR A 87 11.00 -2.82 11.00
N VAL A 88 9.89 -3.50 11.20
CA VAL A 88 8.88 -3.79 10.16
C VAL A 88 8.30 -2.49 9.66
N VAL A 89 8.21 -2.33 8.34
CA VAL A 89 7.50 -1.20 7.73
C VAL A 89 6.14 -1.68 7.24
N LEU A 90 5.08 -0.98 7.68
CA LEU A 90 3.70 -1.23 7.27
C LEU A 90 3.17 -0.01 6.53
N LEU A 91 2.92 -0.17 5.23
CA LEU A 91 2.47 0.91 4.33
C LEU A 91 0.95 0.90 4.14
N ASP A 92 0.30 2.05 4.31
CA ASP A 92 -1.01 2.34 3.71
C ASP A 92 -0.76 2.89 2.31
N ARG A 93 -0.94 2.06 1.29
CA ARG A 93 -0.57 2.21 -0.12
C ARG A 93 0.94 2.08 -0.37
N SER A 94 1.26 1.72 -1.60
CA SER A 94 2.60 1.64 -2.15
C SER A 94 2.58 2.02 -3.65
N PHE A 95 3.68 1.78 -4.36
CA PHE A 95 3.73 2.01 -5.81
C PHE A 95 2.67 1.22 -6.59
N TYR A 96 2.12 0.17 -6.03
CA TYR A 96 1.00 -0.56 -6.63
C TYR A 96 -0.26 0.30 -6.77
N SER A 97 -0.47 1.27 -5.87
CA SER A 97 -1.52 2.28 -6.05
C SER A 97 -1.31 3.10 -7.33
N THR A 98 -0.07 3.52 -7.65
CA THR A 98 0.24 4.21 -8.91
C THR A 98 -0.03 3.31 -10.12
N LEU A 99 0.30 2.01 -10.04
CA LEU A 99 -0.02 1.07 -11.12
C LEU A 99 -1.54 0.86 -11.30
N ALA A 100 -2.29 0.89 -10.20
CA ALA A 100 -3.73 0.71 -10.24
C ALA A 100 -4.48 1.96 -10.74
N TYR A 101 -4.09 3.15 -10.29
CA TYR A 101 -4.80 4.39 -10.60
C TYR A 101 -4.27 5.08 -11.85
N GLN A 102 -2.97 5.36 -11.93
CA GLN A 102 -2.38 6.11 -13.02
C GLN A 102 -2.02 5.22 -14.21
N ALA A 103 -1.27 4.14 -13.99
CA ALA A 103 -0.85 3.29 -15.09
C ALA A 103 -2.02 2.63 -15.83
N SER A 104 -3.14 2.34 -15.13
CA SER A 104 -4.33 1.76 -15.76
C SER A 104 -4.97 2.65 -16.83
N ALA A 105 -4.70 3.94 -16.81
CA ALA A 105 -5.18 4.93 -17.79
C ALA A 105 -4.20 5.17 -18.93
N LEU A 106 -3.01 4.53 -18.93
CA LEU A 106 -1.96 4.73 -19.91
C LEU A 106 -1.94 3.62 -20.98
N PRO A 107 -1.42 3.88 -22.20
CA PRO A 107 -1.11 2.84 -23.19
C PRO A 107 -0.12 1.81 -22.65
N ALA A 108 -0.11 0.60 -23.24
CA ALA A 108 0.66 -0.54 -22.74
C ALA A 108 2.17 -0.26 -22.58
N GLN A 109 2.78 0.45 -23.55
CA GLN A 109 4.20 0.82 -23.49
C GLN A 109 4.50 1.74 -22.30
N ARG A 110 3.72 2.81 -22.12
CA ARG A 110 3.85 3.73 -20.99
C ARG A 110 3.59 3.07 -19.64
N ARG A 111 2.68 2.09 -19.59
CA ARG A 111 2.48 1.30 -18.36
C ARG A 111 3.72 0.51 -17.96
N ARG A 112 4.39 -0.14 -18.91
CA ARG A 112 5.63 -0.89 -18.65
C ARG A 112 6.76 0.03 -18.20
N GLU A 113 6.93 1.17 -18.87
CA GLU A 113 7.90 2.18 -18.49
C GLU A 113 7.63 2.70 -17.07
N LEU A 114 6.38 3.06 -16.77
CA LEU A 114 6.01 3.54 -15.44
C LEU A 114 6.25 2.47 -14.37
N GLU A 115 5.90 1.21 -14.61
CA GLU A 115 6.16 0.13 -13.65
C GLU A 115 7.66 -0.02 -13.36
N ARG A 116 8.52 0.06 -14.37
CA ARG A 116 9.97 0.04 -14.19
C ARG A 116 10.43 1.20 -13.31
N LEU A 117 10.05 2.43 -13.65
CA LEU A 117 10.38 3.62 -12.86
C LEU A 117 9.91 3.52 -11.41
N GLN A 118 8.71 2.98 -11.17
CA GLN A 118 8.18 2.79 -9.83
C GLN A 118 9.04 1.80 -9.02
N ARG A 119 9.46 0.69 -9.62
CA ARG A 119 10.32 -0.31 -8.95
C ARG A 119 11.69 0.24 -8.60
N GLU A 120 12.26 1.09 -9.45
CA GLU A 120 13.55 1.74 -9.22
C GLU A 120 13.46 2.81 -8.11
N ALA A 121 12.33 3.49 -8.00
CA ALA A 121 12.13 4.58 -7.04
C ALA A 121 11.86 4.11 -5.60
N THR A 122 11.50 2.83 -5.38
CA THR A 122 11.04 2.35 -4.09
C THR A 122 11.66 1.03 -3.67
N ILE A 123 11.29 0.57 -2.47
CA ILE A 123 11.51 -0.80 -2.03
C ILE A 123 10.23 -1.59 -2.33
N VAL A 124 10.34 -2.66 -3.09
CA VAL A 124 9.19 -3.52 -3.40
C VAL A 124 8.73 -4.22 -2.12
N PRO A 125 7.43 -4.15 -1.77
CA PRO A 125 6.90 -4.85 -0.62
C PRO A 125 7.11 -6.37 -0.70
N ASP A 126 7.47 -6.98 0.42
CA ASP A 126 7.63 -8.43 0.52
C ASP A 126 6.27 -9.16 0.53
N ARG A 127 5.24 -8.49 1.06
CA ARG A 127 3.84 -8.94 1.05
C ARG A 127 2.91 -7.77 0.79
N VAL A 128 1.81 -8.04 0.11
CA VAL A 128 0.77 -7.07 -0.17
C VAL A 128 -0.58 -7.62 0.29
N VAL A 129 -1.29 -6.86 1.09
CA VAL A 129 -2.67 -7.16 1.49
C VAL A 129 -3.59 -6.30 0.62
N LEU A 130 -4.36 -6.92 -0.24
CA LEU A 130 -5.37 -6.24 -1.05
C LEU A 130 -6.74 -6.33 -0.38
N LEU A 131 -7.30 -5.19 -0.02
CA LEU A 131 -8.69 -5.07 0.40
C LEU A 131 -9.58 -4.86 -0.82
N THR A 132 -10.45 -5.82 -1.09
CA THR A 132 -11.45 -5.73 -2.17
C THR A 132 -12.79 -5.29 -1.61
N LEU A 133 -13.49 -4.41 -2.34
CA LEU A 133 -14.84 -3.95 -2.00
C LEU A 133 -15.60 -3.68 -3.29
N PRO A 134 -16.90 -4.04 -3.40
CA PRO A 134 -17.75 -3.58 -4.49
C PRO A 134 -17.78 -2.05 -4.58
N LEU A 135 -17.89 -1.51 -5.78
CA LEU A 135 -17.89 -0.05 -5.99
C LEU A 135 -19.00 0.65 -5.19
N SER A 136 -20.19 0.05 -5.13
CA SER A 136 -21.30 0.57 -4.32
C SER A 136 -20.95 0.71 -2.84
N GLY A 137 -20.25 -0.27 -2.27
CA GLY A 137 -19.78 -0.23 -0.89
C GLY A 137 -18.69 0.82 -0.66
N SER A 138 -17.76 0.97 -1.64
CA SER A 138 -16.75 2.03 -1.62
C SER A 138 -17.42 3.41 -1.64
N GLU A 139 -18.33 3.64 -2.58
CA GLU A 139 -19.07 4.90 -2.72
C GLU A 139 -19.89 5.23 -1.46
N ALA A 140 -20.54 4.25 -0.86
CA ALA A 140 -21.30 4.44 0.39
C ALA A 140 -20.39 4.91 1.54
N ARG A 141 -19.24 4.26 1.73
CA ARG A 141 -18.27 4.64 2.78
C ARG A 141 -17.63 6.00 2.53
N LEU A 142 -17.41 6.38 1.27
CA LEU A 142 -16.86 7.70 0.91
C LEU A 142 -17.86 8.82 1.15
N ARG A 143 -19.15 8.62 0.85
CA ARG A 143 -20.21 9.61 1.18
C ARG A 143 -20.28 9.91 2.68
N GLY A 144 -20.06 8.92 3.53
CA GLY A 144 -20.05 9.10 4.99
C GLY A 144 -18.87 9.90 5.55
N ARG A 145 -17.84 10.21 4.74
CA ARG A 145 -16.64 10.95 5.17
C ARG A 145 -16.70 12.47 5.00
N GLY A 146 -17.77 13.03 4.42
CA GLY A 146 -17.92 14.47 4.19
C GLY A 146 -17.35 14.96 2.85
N ASN A 147 -17.33 16.30 2.65
CA ASN A 147 -17.24 16.96 1.35
C ASN A 147 -15.87 16.96 0.60
N SER A 148 -14.81 16.32 1.08
CA SER A 148 -13.52 16.33 0.39
C SER A 148 -13.36 15.10 -0.49
N ARG A 149 -13.97 15.10 -1.67
CA ARG A 149 -13.72 14.07 -2.68
C ARG A 149 -12.45 14.40 -3.45
N GLU A 150 -11.39 13.62 -3.24
CA GLU A 150 -10.22 13.66 -4.11
C GLU A 150 -10.61 13.22 -5.53
N PRO A 151 -9.94 13.71 -6.60
CA PRO A 151 -10.25 13.33 -8.00
C PRO A 151 -10.23 11.83 -8.25
N THR A 152 -9.45 11.06 -7.48
CA THR A 152 -9.33 9.60 -7.54
C THR A 152 -10.58 8.87 -7.06
N GLU A 153 -11.52 9.55 -6.38
CA GLU A 153 -12.79 8.97 -5.88
C GLU A 153 -13.90 8.92 -6.94
N ARG A 154 -13.61 9.40 -8.16
CA ARG A 154 -14.58 9.31 -9.27
C ARG A 154 -14.83 7.84 -9.63
N ARG A 155 -16.11 7.49 -9.81
CA ARG A 155 -16.55 6.10 -10.05
C ARG A 155 -15.76 5.37 -11.13
N GLU A 156 -15.49 6.02 -12.27
CA GLU A 156 -14.75 5.40 -13.38
C GLU A 156 -13.29 5.12 -13.01
N VAL A 157 -12.66 6.03 -12.27
CA VAL A 157 -11.29 5.85 -11.76
C VAL A 157 -11.25 4.67 -10.79
N LEU A 158 -12.21 4.58 -9.87
CA LEU A 158 -12.31 3.47 -8.91
C LEU A 158 -12.55 2.13 -9.63
N ARG A 159 -13.39 2.12 -10.68
CA ARG A 159 -13.65 0.91 -11.47
C ARG A 159 -12.38 0.40 -12.15
N ARG A 160 -11.65 1.28 -12.84
CA ARG A 160 -10.37 0.93 -13.49
C ARG A 160 -9.32 0.47 -12.47
N ALA A 161 -9.20 1.19 -11.36
CA ALA A 161 -8.27 0.84 -10.29
C ALA A 161 -8.60 -0.54 -9.68
N SER A 162 -9.88 -0.82 -9.40
CA SER A 162 -10.33 -2.12 -8.90
C SER A 162 -9.96 -3.26 -9.85
N GLN A 163 -10.18 -3.08 -11.16
CA GLN A 163 -9.78 -4.08 -12.17
C GLN A 163 -8.26 -4.26 -12.24
N ALA A 164 -7.50 -3.16 -12.15
CA ALA A 164 -6.04 -3.22 -12.14
C ALA A 164 -5.52 -3.95 -10.88
N TYR A 165 -6.06 -3.68 -9.70
CA TYR A 165 -5.71 -4.41 -8.48
C TYR A 165 -5.99 -5.92 -8.59
N ARG A 166 -7.13 -6.34 -9.17
CA ARG A 166 -7.42 -7.76 -9.41
C ARG A 166 -6.36 -8.44 -10.29
N ARG A 167 -5.84 -7.72 -11.31
CA ARG A 167 -4.74 -8.24 -12.14
C ARG A 167 -3.42 -8.30 -11.37
N LEU A 168 -3.10 -7.26 -10.59
CA LEU A 168 -1.90 -7.20 -9.77
C LEU A 168 -1.88 -8.29 -8.69
N ALA A 169 -3.03 -8.61 -8.12
CA ALA A 169 -3.18 -9.60 -7.04
C ALA A 169 -2.87 -11.06 -7.47
N LYS A 170 -2.75 -11.32 -8.78
CA LYS A 170 -2.28 -12.62 -9.29
C LYS A 170 -0.77 -12.83 -9.09
N ARG A 171 -0.04 -11.81 -8.68
CA ARG A 171 1.40 -11.88 -8.40
C ARG A 171 1.67 -12.61 -7.09
N PRO A 172 2.82 -13.30 -6.96
CA PRO A 172 3.20 -13.94 -5.68
C PRO A 172 3.28 -12.94 -4.53
N GLY A 173 2.95 -13.40 -3.33
CA GLY A 173 3.05 -12.59 -2.10
C GLY A 173 1.85 -11.69 -1.82
N TRP A 174 0.77 -11.78 -2.61
CA TRP A 174 -0.47 -11.06 -2.35
C TRP A 174 -1.44 -11.90 -1.51
N ILE A 175 -2.10 -11.24 -0.55
CA ILE A 175 -3.21 -11.76 0.25
C ILE A 175 -4.43 -10.90 -0.10
N VAL A 176 -5.48 -11.53 -0.58
CA VAL A 176 -6.72 -10.83 -0.97
C VAL A 176 -7.79 -11.04 0.08
N LEU A 177 -8.34 -9.96 0.61
CA LEU A 177 -9.39 -9.97 1.63
C LEU A 177 -10.64 -9.22 1.15
N ASP A 178 -11.79 -9.75 1.48
CA ASP A 178 -13.07 -9.10 1.22
C ASP A 178 -13.40 -8.11 2.33
N ALA A 179 -13.32 -6.82 2.02
CA ALA A 179 -13.57 -5.74 2.96
C ALA A 179 -15.06 -5.47 3.23
N ARG A 180 -15.97 -6.33 2.81
CA ARG A 180 -17.38 -6.31 3.25
C ARG A 180 -17.52 -6.78 4.70
N GLY A 181 -16.64 -7.68 5.12
CA GLY A 181 -16.61 -8.19 6.50
C GLY A 181 -16.26 -7.13 7.54
N ALA A 182 -16.52 -7.45 8.81
CA ALA A 182 -16.14 -6.62 9.95
C ALA A 182 -14.61 -6.50 10.05
N PRO A 183 -14.07 -5.36 10.53
CA PRO A 183 -12.63 -5.16 10.68
C PRO A 183 -11.93 -6.27 11.50
N GLU A 184 -12.61 -6.78 12.52
CA GLU A 184 -12.13 -7.86 13.41
C GLU A 184 -11.93 -9.18 12.64
N GLN A 185 -12.82 -9.49 11.69
CA GLN A 185 -12.72 -10.68 10.85
C GLN A 185 -11.51 -10.57 9.91
N LEU A 186 -11.28 -9.40 9.30
CA LEU A 186 -10.12 -9.14 8.45
C LEU A 186 -8.81 -9.29 9.26
N LEU A 187 -8.79 -8.70 10.46
CA LEU A 187 -7.64 -8.79 11.35
C LEU A 187 -7.37 -10.26 11.76
N SER A 188 -8.41 -11.01 12.09
CA SER A 188 -8.30 -12.45 12.40
C SER A 188 -7.72 -13.26 11.24
N GLN A 189 -8.15 -12.99 10.00
CA GLN A 189 -7.57 -13.64 8.80
C GLN A 189 -6.08 -13.31 8.64
N LEU A 190 -5.69 -12.06 8.81
CA LEU A 190 -4.28 -11.65 8.71
C LEU A 190 -3.43 -12.18 9.85
N ARG A 191 -3.99 -12.30 11.05
CA ARG A 191 -3.34 -12.96 12.18
C ARG A 191 -2.91 -14.39 11.82
N ARG A 192 -3.75 -15.15 11.12
CA ARG A 192 -3.42 -16.49 10.67
C ARG A 192 -2.46 -16.55 9.50
N GLN A 193 -2.65 -15.68 8.49
CA GLN A 193 -1.95 -15.79 7.20
C GLN A 193 -0.64 -15.01 7.16
N LEU A 194 -0.55 -13.89 7.86
CA LEU A 194 0.55 -12.91 7.71
C LEU A 194 1.42 -12.80 8.96
N THR A 195 0.81 -12.74 10.15
CA THR A 195 1.53 -12.50 11.40
C THR A 195 2.64 -13.52 11.68
N PRO A 196 2.46 -14.85 11.50
CA PRO A 196 3.53 -15.81 11.72
C PRO A 196 4.75 -15.59 10.83
N TRP A 197 4.53 -15.19 9.59
CA TRP A 197 5.61 -14.85 8.65
C TRP A 197 6.34 -13.58 9.09
N VAL A 198 5.61 -12.53 9.51
CA VAL A 198 6.19 -11.27 10.01
C VAL A 198 7.06 -11.53 11.25
N LEU A 199 6.59 -12.32 12.20
CA LEU A 199 7.32 -12.66 13.42
C LEU A 199 8.63 -13.37 13.12
N ARG A 200 8.59 -14.43 12.29
CA ARG A 200 9.80 -15.15 11.86
C ARG A 200 10.81 -14.24 11.17
N ARG A 201 10.37 -13.44 10.23
CA ARG A 201 11.26 -12.54 9.46
C ARG A 201 11.84 -11.42 10.34
N SER A 202 11.05 -10.89 11.27
CA SER A 202 11.52 -9.88 12.21
C SER A 202 12.57 -10.43 13.18
N ALA A 203 12.39 -11.64 13.69
CA ALA A 203 13.38 -12.29 14.54
C ALA A 203 14.70 -12.54 13.79
N GLN A 204 14.64 -13.05 12.54
CA GLN A 204 15.81 -13.26 11.69
C GLN A 204 16.58 -11.97 11.40
N ALA A 205 15.87 -10.85 11.22
CA ALA A 205 16.51 -9.54 10.96
C ALA A 205 17.21 -8.98 12.20
N ARG A 206 16.67 -9.23 13.41
CA ARG A 206 17.27 -8.79 14.68
C ARG A 206 18.49 -9.61 15.12
N GLY A 207 18.51 -10.90 14.82
CA GLY A 207 19.65 -11.76 15.16
C GLY A 207 20.88 -11.57 14.29
N ARG A 208 20.80 -10.69 13.28
CA ARG A 208 21.91 -10.38 12.33
C ARG A 208 22.33 -8.91 12.36
N ALA A 209 21.68 -8.07 13.15
CA ALA A 209 22.02 -6.66 13.39
C ALA A 209 22.85 -6.50 14.66
#